data_2ca21d3500aafa88f0e19e654c1bce5e
#
_entry.id   2ca21d3500aafa88f0e19e654c1bce5e
#
_cell.length_a   1.000
_cell.length_b   1.000
_cell.length_c   1.000
_cell.angle_alpha   90.00
_cell.angle_beta   90.00
_cell.angle_gamma   90.00
#
_symmetry.space_group_name_H-M   'P 1'
#
loop_
_entity.id
_entity.type
_entity.pdbx_description
1 polymer ?
#
loop_
_entity_poly.entity_id
_entity_poly.type
_entity_poly.pdbx_seq_one_letter_code
_entity_poly.pdbx_strand_id
1 'polypeptide(L)'
;MDVFVYGTLTAPERVRELLDSFAFVGPATLSGMHLVEGAHPTLAPGGRTAGRLLRTEELTRLDRYEGIADGLYVRVAVPLAVADACDIDNYPDEAVVYVGDPDRLDAAATWPGNGGFPKRVDQYLTSADVRVSVDPATPV
;
A
#
# COMPACT_ATOMS: atom_id res chain seq x y z
N MET A 1 0.37 5.28 -12.28
CA MET A 1 0.93 4.45 -11.20
C MET A 1 -0.17 4.00 -10.27
N ASP A 2 -0.19 2.73 -9.95
CA ASP A 2 -1.22 2.15 -9.09
C ASP A 2 -0.71 2.03 -7.66
N VAL A 3 -1.54 2.44 -6.71
CA VAL A 3 -1.21 2.46 -5.28
C VAL A 3 -2.24 1.63 -4.54
N PHE A 4 -1.77 0.68 -3.74
CA PHE A 4 -2.64 -0.02 -2.82
C PHE A 4 -2.90 0.88 -1.62
N VAL A 5 -4.14 1.27 -1.40
CA VAL A 5 -4.51 2.16 -0.30
C VAL A 5 -5.36 1.41 0.72
N TYR A 6 -5.17 1.79 1.97
CA TYR A 6 -5.88 1.26 3.11
C TYR A 6 -6.13 2.43 4.09
N GLY A 7 -7.06 2.27 5.00
CA GLY A 7 -7.37 3.34 5.94
C GLY A 7 -8.05 4.53 5.28
N THR A 8 -7.60 5.74 5.58
CA THR A 8 -8.27 6.98 5.14
C THR A 8 -8.27 7.19 3.64
N LEU A 9 -7.26 6.68 2.92
CA LEU A 9 -7.18 6.84 1.47
C LEU A 9 -8.12 5.93 0.69
N THR A 10 -8.89 5.09 1.37
CA THR A 10 -9.95 4.32 0.72
C THR A 10 -11.22 5.15 0.52
N ALA A 11 -11.30 6.32 1.16
CA ALA A 11 -12.45 7.23 1.05
C ALA A 11 -12.24 8.22 -0.09
N PRO A 12 -13.14 8.24 -1.10
CA PRO A 12 -13.00 9.17 -2.23
C PRO A 12 -12.92 10.64 -1.82
N GLU A 13 -13.63 11.04 -0.78
CA GLU A 13 -13.63 12.42 -0.28
C GLU A 13 -12.25 12.85 0.18
N ARG A 14 -11.54 11.95 0.86
CA ARG A 14 -10.18 12.24 1.33
C ARG A 14 -9.20 12.35 0.17
N VAL A 15 -9.33 11.48 -0.81
CA VAL A 15 -8.45 11.50 -1.99
C VAL A 15 -8.67 12.78 -2.79
N ARG A 16 -9.90 13.24 -2.93
CA ARG A 16 -10.22 14.49 -3.64
C ARG A 16 -9.57 15.72 -3.00
N GLU A 17 -9.35 15.69 -1.69
CA GLU A 17 -8.66 16.77 -0.99
C GLU A 17 -7.17 16.81 -1.32
N LEU A 18 -6.60 15.67 -1.71
CA LEU A 18 -5.16 15.52 -1.93
C LEU A 18 -4.76 15.54 -3.39
N LEU A 19 -5.58 14.96 -4.26
CA LEU A 19 -5.24 14.74 -5.66
C LEU A 19 -6.25 15.43 -6.58
N ASP A 20 -5.73 16.03 -7.66
CA ASP A 20 -6.57 16.64 -8.69
C ASP A 20 -7.06 15.61 -9.70
N SER A 21 -6.28 14.54 -9.92
CA SER A 21 -6.61 13.52 -10.90
C SER A 21 -6.31 12.13 -10.36
N PHE A 22 -7.32 11.28 -10.29
CA PHE A 22 -7.18 9.90 -9.82
C PHE A 22 -8.38 9.08 -10.24
N ALA A 23 -8.24 7.75 -10.14
CA ALA A 23 -9.36 6.82 -10.31
C ALA A 23 -9.16 5.63 -9.37
N PHE A 24 -10.23 5.18 -8.73
CA PHE A 24 -10.21 3.90 -8.04
C PHE A 24 -10.41 2.80 -9.08
N VAL A 25 -9.45 1.88 -9.16
CA VAL A 25 -9.48 0.77 -10.11
C VAL A 25 -10.41 -0.34 -9.61
N GLY A 26 -10.40 -0.59 -8.30
CA GLY A 26 -11.27 -1.59 -7.70
C GLY A 26 -10.75 -2.08 -6.35
N PRO A 27 -11.50 -2.98 -5.70
CA PRO A 27 -11.02 -3.61 -4.47
C PRO A 27 -9.81 -4.47 -4.73
N ALA A 28 -8.93 -4.54 -3.73
CA ALA A 28 -7.70 -5.31 -3.83
C ALA A 28 -7.33 -5.85 -2.45
N THR A 29 -6.48 -6.87 -2.42
CA THR A 29 -5.98 -7.47 -1.19
C THR A 29 -4.46 -7.48 -1.22
N LEU A 30 -3.86 -6.98 -0.14
CA LEU A 30 -2.42 -7.06 0.09
C LEU A 30 -2.15 -8.31 0.92
N SER A 31 -1.38 -9.24 0.36
CA SER A 31 -0.95 -10.45 1.05
C SER A 31 0.46 -10.30 1.58
N GLY A 32 0.73 -10.78 2.78
CA GLY A 32 2.04 -10.71 3.41
C GLY A 32 2.19 -9.62 4.44
N MET A 33 1.20 -8.74 4.58
CA MET A 33 1.16 -7.72 5.62
C MET A 33 -0.28 -7.53 6.09
N HIS A 34 -0.44 -7.11 7.34
CA HIS A 34 -1.78 -6.86 7.91
C HIS A 34 -1.86 -5.48 8.54
N LEU A 35 -3.07 -4.96 8.63
CA LEU A 35 -3.35 -3.64 9.18
C LEU A 35 -3.14 -3.61 10.69
N VAL A 36 -2.46 -2.57 11.18
CA VAL A 36 -2.26 -2.33 12.62
C VAL A 36 -2.70 -0.92 12.95
N GLU A 37 -3.35 -0.78 14.09
CA GLU A 37 -3.75 0.52 14.62
C GLU A 37 -2.55 1.23 15.24
N GLY A 38 -2.58 2.57 15.16
CA GLY A 38 -1.58 3.45 15.75
C GLY A 38 -2.11 4.87 15.71
N ALA A 39 -1.23 5.86 15.86
CA ALA A 39 -1.62 7.25 15.67
C ALA A 39 -2.22 7.44 14.27
N HIS A 40 -1.65 6.72 13.29
CA HIS A 40 -2.24 6.52 11.98
C HIS A 40 -2.14 5.03 11.63
N PRO A 41 -3.06 4.47 10.82
CA PRO A 41 -2.97 3.07 10.43
C PRO A 41 -1.70 2.77 9.66
N THR A 42 -1.11 1.61 9.91
CA THR A 42 0.04 1.11 9.17
C THR A 42 -0.05 -0.39 9.00
N LEU A 43 1.03 -1.01 8.54
CA LEU A 43 1.08 -2.43 8.20
C LEU A 43 2.18 -3.11 9.01
N ALA A 44 1.96 -4.39 9.31
CA ALA A 44 2.93 -5.24 9.99
C ALA A 44 3.13 -6.53 9.19
N PRO A 45 4.28 -7.21 9.36
CA PRO A 45 4.56 -8.46 8.63
C PRO A 45 3.55 -9.57 8.92
N GLY A 46 3.18 -10.30 7.88
CA GLY A 46 2.29 -11.45 7.97
C GLY A 46 0.82 -11.12 7.70
N GLY A 47 0.05 -12.13 7.37
CA GLY A 47 -1.39 -11.96 7.17
C GLY A 47 -1.76 -11.31 5.85
N ARG A 48 -2.85 -10.55 5.85
CA ARG A 48 -3.34 -9.85 4.67
C ARG A 48 -4.23 -8.68 5.07
N THR A 49 -4.43 -7.76 4.14
CA THR A 49 -5.21 -6.55 4.36
C THR A 49 -6.08 -6.28 3.14
N ALA A 50 -7.35 -6.05 3.37
CA ALA A 50 -8.25 -5.58 2.32
C ALA A 50 -8.11 -4.08 2.13
N GLY A 51 -8.19 -3.63 0.89
CA GLY A 51 -8.10 -2.21 0.55
C GLY A 51 -8.61 -1.96 -0.85
N ARG A 52 -8.09 -0.92 -1.49
CA ARG A 52 -8.48 -0.52 -2.84
C ARG A 52 -7.24 -0.17 -3.65
N LEU A 53 -7.32 -0.35 -4.95
CA LEU A 53 -6.26 0.06 -5.86
C LEU A 53 -6.62 1.43 -6.43
N LEU A 54 -5.73 2.39 -6.21
CA LEU A 54 -5.89 3.78 -6.63
C LEU A 54 -4.90 4.09 -7.75
N ARG A 55 -5.38 4.60 -8.87
CA ARG A 55 -4.52 4.97 -10.00
C ARG A 55 -4.36 6.49 -10.05
N THR A 56 -3.12 6.95 -10.06
CA THR A 56 -2.80 8.37 -10.17
C THR A 56 -1.39 8.58 -10.70
N GLU A 57 -1.16 9.73 -11.34
CA GLU A 57 0.17 10.19 -11.70
C GLU A 57 0.78 11.13 -10.65
N GLU A 58 0.01 11.45 -9.61
CA GLU A 58 0.39 12.46 -8.62
C GLU A 58 1.03 11.87 -7.36
N LEU A 59 1.98 10.94 -7.52
CA LEU A 59 2.64 10.28 -6.39
C LEU A 59 3.36 11.27 -5.47
N THR A 60 3.91 12.35 -6.01
CA THR A 60 4.59 13.35 -5.19
C THR A 60 3.67 13.95 -4.12
N ARG A 61 2.40 14.13 -4.44
CA ARG A 61 1.41 14.63 -3.49
C ARG A 61 1.12 13.61 -2.40
N LEU A 62 1.02 12.33 -2.78
CA LEU A 62 0.84 11.25 -1.80
C LEU A 62 2.07 11.10 -0.91
N ASP A 63 3.27 11.18 -1.47
CA ASP A 63 4.51 11.13 -0.69
C ASP A 63 4.54 12.22 0.36
N ARG A 64 4.12 13.42 0.00
CA ARG A 64 4.07 14.56 0.92
C ARG A 64 3.04 14.33 2.03
N TYR A 65 1.87 13.85 1.67
CA TYR A 65 0.81 13.54 2.62
C TYR A 65 1.25 12.46 3.62
N GLU A 66 1.96 11.44 3.13
CA GLU A 66 2.43 10.33 3.98
C GLU A 66 3.71 10.67 4.75
N GLY A 67 4.30 11.84 4.53
CA GLY A 67 5.49 12.25 5.25
C GLY A 67 6.74 11.46 4.90
N ILE A 68 6.92 11.12 3.63
CA ILE A 68 8.09 10.36 3.16
C ILE A 68 9.39 11.11 3.49
N ALA A 69 9.42 12.42 3.27
CA ALA A 69 10.61 13.22 3.53
C ALA A 69 11.00 13.25 5.01
N ASP A 70 10.01 13.13 5.90
CA ASP A 70 10.22 13.12 7.35
C ASP A 70 10.46 11.71 7.91
N GLY A 71 10.41 10.69 7.07
CA GLY A 71 10.61 9.31 7.48
C GLY A 71 9.42 8.69 8.22
N LEU A 72 8.24 9.30 8.13
CA LEU A 72 7.04 8.79 8.77
C LEU A 72 6.53 7.51 8.10
N TYR A 73 6.54 7.50 6.76
CA TYR A 73 6.22 6.31 5.96
C TYR A 73 7.32 6.07 4.93
N VAL A 74 7.44 4.83 4.48
CA VAL A 74 8.27 4.48 3.33
C VAL A 74 7.38 4.01 2.20
N ARG A 75 7.76 4.33 0.97
CA ARG A 75 7.06 3.91 -0.23
C ARG A 75 7.79 2.73 -0.85
N VAL A 76 7.10 1.61 -1.01
CA VAL A 76 7.68 0.39 -1.57
C VAL A 76 6.85 -0.09 -2.75
N ALA A 77 7.49 -0.81 -3.67
CA ALA A 77 6.82 -1.44 -4.79
C ALA A 77 6.68 -2.95 -4.51
N VAL A 78 5.49 -3.49 -4.76
CA VAL A 78 5.23 -4.92 -4.59
C VAL A 78 4.58 -5.46 -5.87
N PRO A 79 4.75 -6.76 -6.18
CA PRO A 79 4.12 -7.34 -7.36
C PRO A 79 2.60 -7.18 -7.32
N LEU A 80 2.03 -6.91 -8.50
CA LEU A 80 0.59 -6.80 -8.67
C LEU A 80 0.11 -8.02 -9.45
N ALA A 81 -0.80 -8.80 -8.86
CA ALA A 81 -1.39 -9.97 -9.47
C ALA A 81 -2.83 -9.66 -9.88
N VAL A 82 -3.17 -10.02 -11.11
CA VAL A 82 -4.53 -9.86 -11.63
C VAL A 82 -5.15 -11.24 -11.78
N ALA A 83 -6.28 -11.47 -11.12
CA ALA A 83 -6.92 -12.77 -11.08
C ALA A 83 -7.46 -13.21 -12.44
N ASP A 84 -7.87 -12.27 -13.28
CA ASP A 84 -8.42 -12.54 -14.59
C ASP A 84 -7.41 -12.16 -15.68
N ALA A 85 -6.97 -13.14 -16.46
CA ALA A 85 -5.98 -12.95 -17.52
C ALA A 85 -6.45 -12.00 -18.63
N CYS A 86 -7.75 -11.78 -18.76
CA CYS A 86 -8.29 -10.89 -19.79
C CYS A 86 -7.91 -9.43 -19.60
N ASP A 87 -7.67 -9.02 -18.37
CA ASP A 87 -7.40 -7.61 -18.04
C ASP A 87 -5.94 -7.34 -17.71
N ILE A 88 -5.05 -8.31 -17.91
CA ILE A 88 -3.64 -8.19 -17.51
C ILE A 88 -2.94 -7.00 -18.18
N ASP A 89 -3.32 -6.65 -19.40
CA ASP A 89 -2.70 -5.55 -20.15
C ASP A 89 -3.10 -4.17 -19.61
N ASN A 90 -4.17 -4.10 -18.80
CA ASN A 90 -4.64 -2.84 -18.22
C ASN A 90 -4.01 -2.54 -16.88
N TYR A 91 -3.16 -3.42 -16.36
CA TYR A 91 -2.53 -3.29 -15.05
C TYR A 91 -1.01 -3.28 -15.17
N PRO A 92 -0.32 -2.46 -14.37
CA PRO A 92 1.14 -2.53 -14.29
C PRO A 92 1.57 -3.79 -13.56
N ASP A 93 2.86 -4.10 -13.64
CA ASP A 93 3.44 -5.27 -12.97
C ASP A 93 3.55 -5.09 -11.46
N GLU A 94 3.56 -3.85 -10.99
CA GLU A 94 3.76 -3.53 -9.59
C GLU A 94 2.77 -2.49 -9.11
N ALA A 95 2.49 -2.52 -7.81
CA ALA A 95 1.74 -1.49 -7.12
C ALA A 95 2.62 -0.89 -6.02
N VAL A 96 2.37 0.37 -5.70
CA VAL A 96 3.06 1.08 -4.63
C VAL A 96 2.28 0.90 -3.33
N VAL A 97 2.99 0.70 -2.23
CA VAL A 97 2.40 0.60 -0.89
C VAL A 97 3.15 1.52 0.05
N TYR A 98 2.44 2.26 0.89
CA TYR A 98 3.05 3.09 1.93
C TYR A 98 3.02 2.33 3.24
N VAL A 99 4.20 2.16 3.85
CA VAL A 99 4.36 1.44 5.12
C VAL A 99 4.89 2.40 6.17
N GLY A 100 4.15 2.59 7.25
CA GLY A 100 4.49 3.54 8.29
C GLY A 100 5.47 2.98 9.31
N ASP A 101 6.34 3.85 9.82
CA ASP A 101 7.29 3.50 10.87
C ASP A 101 6.53 3.30 12.18
N PRO A 102 6.50 2.09 12.75
CA PRO A 102 5.72 1.82 13.95
C PRO A 102 6.15 2.62 15.17
N ASP A 103 7.44 2.96 15.28
CA ASP A 103 7.93 3.75 16.41
C ASP A 103 7.39 5.17 16.34
N ARG A 104 7.30 5.74 15.14
CA ARG A 104 6.79 7.10 14.94
C ARG A 104 5.27 7.18 15.02
N LEU A 105 4.60 6.08 14.68
CA LEU A 105 3.13 6.02 14.66
C LEU A 105 2.55 5.42 15.94
N ASP A 106 3.40 5.08 16.91
CA ASP A 106 2.95 4.42 18.14
C ASP A 106 2.09 3.18 17.82
N ALA A 107 2.56 2.39 16.87
CA ALA A 107 1.87 1.19 16.42
C ALA A 107 2.55 -0.07 16.96
N ALA A 108 1.75 -1.08 17.29
CA ALA A 108 2.26 -2.35 17.81
C ALA A 108 2.68 -3.27 16.68
N ALA A 109 3.79 -2.95 16.04
CA ALA A 109 4.35 -3.74 14.95
C ALA A 109 5.85 -3.93 15.14
N THR A 110 6.35 -5.11 14.76
CA THR A 110 7.78 -5.42 14.82
C THR A 110 8.21 -5.93 13.45
N TRP A 111 9.20 -5.26 12.87
CA TRP A 111 9.74 -5.65 11.57
C TRP A 111 11.04 -6.44 11.76
N PRO A 112 11.18 -7.58 11.09
CA PRO A 112 12.38 -8.40 11.19
C PRO A 112 13.57 -7.73 10.50
N GLY A 113 14.76 -8.25 10.76
CA GLY A 113 15.98 -7.78 10.12
C GLY A 113 16.78 -6.84 11.00
N ASN A 114 17.77 -6.20 10.38
CA ASN A 114 18.71 -5.31 11.06
C ASN A 114 18.77 -3.97 10.34
N GLY A 115 19.11 -2.92 11.11
CA GLY A 115 19.25 -1.58 10.57
C GLY A 115 18.01 -0.72 10.78
N GLY A 116 17.93 0.39 10.06
CA GLY A 116 16.79 1.28 10.14
C GLY A 116 15.52 0.70 9.56
N PHE A 117 14.40 1.35 9.82
CA PHE A 117 13.09 0.86 9.37
C PHE A 117 13.01 0.61 7.87
N PRO A 118 13.44 1.56 6.98
CA PRO A 118 13.35 1.29 5.54
C PRO A 118 14.11 0.04 5.10
N LYS A 119 15.26 -0.21 5.71
CA LYS A 119 16.08 -1.38 5.40
C LYS A 119 15.39 -2.67 5.85
N ARG A 120 14.73 -2.65 7.02
CA ARG A 120 14.01 -3.82 7.52
C ARG A 120 12.81 -4.16 6.63
N VAL A 121 12.08 -3.15 6.16
CA VAL A 121 10.97 -3.36 5.22
C VAL A 121 11.47 -3.99 3.94
N ASP A 122 12.57 -3.46 3.38
CA ASP A 122 13.15 -3.98 2.15
C ASP A 122 13.62 -5.43 2.30
N GLN A 123 14.26 -5.76 3.42
CA GLN A 123 14.68 -7.14 3.72
C GLN A 123 13.48 -8.08 3.81
N TYR A 124 12.39 -7.64 4.42
CA TYR A 124 11.18 -8.45 4.52
C TYR A 124 10.57 -8.71 3.14
N LEU A 125 10.48 -7.68 2.31
CA LEU A 125 9.92 -7.81 0.96
C LEU A 125 10.75 -8.75 0.08
N THR A 126 12.07 -8.82 0.32
CA THR A 126 12.96 -9.72 -0.43
C THR A 126 12.76 -11.19 -0.01
N SER A 127 12.46 -11.43 1.26
CA SER A 127 12.40 -12.80 1.82
C SER A 127 10.98 -13.36 1.89
N ALA A 128 9.95 -12.52 1.87
CA ALA A 128 8.56 -12.93 2.01
C ALA A 128 7.80 -12.76 0.68
N ASP A 129 6.75 -13.55 0.50
CA ASP A 129 5.89 -13.44 -0.67
C ASP A 129 4.82 -12.38 -0.39
N VAL A 130 5.14 -11.13 -0.71
CA VAL A 130 4.25 -9.99 -0.52
C VAL A 130 3.75 -9.56 -1.89
N ARG A 131 2.43 -9.47 -2.05
CA ARG A 131 1.82 -9.06 -3.32
C ARG A 131 0.47 -8.40 -3.11
N VAL A 132 0.07 -7.58 -4.08
CA VAL A 132 -1.27 -7.04 -4.17
C VAL A 132 -2.03 -7.85 -5.22
N SER A 133 -3.22 -8.32 -4.85
CA SER A 133 -4.11 -9.03 -5.78
C SER A 133 -5.34 -8.18 -6.04
N VAL A 134 -5.64 -7.97 -7.33
CA VAL A 134 -6.87 -7.27 -7.70
C VAL A 134 -8.02 -8.27 -7.59
N ASP A 135 -9.02 -7.92 -6.79
CA ASP A 135 -10.18 -8.79 -6.60
C ASP A 135 -10.99 -8.84 -7.90
N PRO A 136 -11.51 -10.02 -8.28
CA PRO A 136 -12.30 -10.11 -9.49
C PRO A 136 -13.58 -9.29 -9.36
N ALA A 137 -14.01 -8.70 -10.46
CA ALA A 137 -15.28 -7.98 -10.49
C ALA A 137 -16.40 -8.95 -10.14
N THR A 138 -17.20 -8.61 -9.13
CA THR A 138 -18.33 -9.43 -8.74
C THR A 138 -19.42 -9.31 -9.81
N PRO A 139 -19.79 -10.40 -10.49
CA PRO A 139 -20.89 -10.31 -11.44
C PRO A 139 -22.18 -9.99 -10.70
N VAL A 140 -22.89 -9.07 -11.27
CA VAL A 140 -24.16 -8.62 -10.70
C VAL A 140 -25.29 -9.49 -11.21
#